data_1db9090e0364b30b86839a3ceab4aae7
#
_entry.id   1db9090e0364b30b86839a3ceab4aae7
#
_cell.length_a   1.000
_cell.length_b   1.000
_cell.length_c   1.000
_cell.angle_alpha   90.00
_cell.angle_beta   90.00
_cell.angle_gamma   90.00
#
_symmetry.space_group_name_H-M   'P 1'
#
loop_
_entity.id
_entity.type
_entity.pdbx_description
1 polymer ?
#
loop_
_entity_poly.entity_id
_entity_poly.type
_entity_poly.pdbx_seq_one_letter_code
_entity_poly.pdbx_strand_id
1 'polypeptide(L)'
;MGISLYSGFVPVCLQLLGGLKTVLQKAEEHASAQKWDTATVLNLRLYPDMFTLERQVRQVCNHALAAGRVAGVALPNLPDQDNSWAEMQSRIDKTVDFLKGLRPNQLDGKDDSDVTIPMGGQSRTMKAQSYLYHLEMLQVGFHTTTAYDILRQVGVNVGKRDYLGSMPS
;
A
#
# COMPACT_ATOMS: atom_id res chain seq x y z
N MET A 1 27.42 -0.68 -2.58
CA MET A 1 26.46 -1.68 -2.08
C MET A 1 25.37 -1.85 -3.14
N GLY A 2 25.08 -3.06 -3.58
CA GLY A 2 23.98 -3.30 -4.51
C GLY A 2 22.62 -3.19 -3.86
N ILE A 3 21.53 -3.04 -4.65
CA ILE A 3 20.15 -3.09 -4.16
C ILE A 3 19.85 -4.54 -3.73
N SER A 4 19.44 -4.73 -2.49
CA SER A 4 18.99 -6.02 -1.96
C SER A 4 17.46 -6.10 -1.94
N LEU A 5 16.87 -7.29 -1.69
CA LEU A 5 15.43 -7.45 -1.59
C LEU A 5 14.83 -6.52 -0.53
N TYR A 6 15.50 -6.41 0.63
CA TYR A 6 15.04 -5.52 1.69
C TYR A 6 15.16 -4.05 1.25
N SER A 7 16.36 -3.61 0.85
CA SER A 7 16.62 -2.20 0.55
C SER A 7 15.86 -1.67 -0.67
N GLY A 8 15.53 -2.53 -1.61
CA GLY A 8 14.78 -2.15 -2.81
C GLY A 8 13.26 -2.20 -2.65
N PHE A 9 12.73 -2.87 -1.63
CA PHE A 9 11.27 -3.02 -1.46
C PHE A 9 10.74 -2.33 -0.21
N VAL A 10 11.27 -2.68 0.98
CA VAL A 10 10.69 -2.22 2.26
C VAL A 10 10.72 -0.71 2.44
N PRO A 11 11.85 0.00 2.22
CA PRO A 11 11.88 1.47 2.35
C PRO A 11 10.96 2.18 1.35
N VAL A 12 10.82 1.66 0.13
CA VAL A 12 9.93 2.23 -0.89
C VAL A 12 8.47 2.08 -0.47
N CYS A 13 8.08 0.92 0.06
CA CYS A 13 6.73 0.72 0.60
C CYS A 13 6.45 1.65 1.79
N LEU A 14 7.41 1.81 2.71
CA LEU A 14 7.28 2.72 3.85
C LEU A 14 7.10 4.18 3.40
N GLN A 15 7.84 4.61 2.37
CA GLN A 15 7.72 5.94 1.79
C GLN A 15 6.32 6.17 1.18
N LEU A 16 5.84 5.24 0.34
CA LEU A 16 4.53 5.35 -0.31
C LEU A 16 3.37 5.29 0.70
N LEU A 17 3.47 4.43 1.72
CA LEU A 17 2.49 4.39 2.82
C LEU A 17 2.45 5.69 3.61
N GLY A 18 3.60 6.32 3.87
CA GLY A 18 3.69 7.63 4.50
C GLY A 18 3.05 8.73 3.66
N GLY A 19 3.28 8.72 2.35
CA GLY A 19 2.62 9.62 1.40
C GLY A 19 1.10 9.41 1.37
N LEU A 20 0.66 8.16 1.27
CA LEU A 20 -0.76 7.80 1.28
C LEU A 20 -1.45 8.27 2.56
N LYS A 21 -0.81 8.11 3.72
CA LYS A 21 -1.31 8.59 5.00
C LYS A 21 -1.57 10.10 4.98
N THR A 22 -0.62 10.88 4.45
CA THR A 22 -0.75 12.34 4.28
C THR A 22 -1.89 12.71 3.32
N VAL A 23 -2.01 11.99 2.20
CA VAL A 23 -3.07 12.21 1.21
C VAL A 23 -4.45 11.96 1.81
N LEU A 24 -4.61 10.87 2.59
CA LEU A 24 -5.87 10.55 3.26
C LEU A 24 -6.21 11.55 4.35
N GLN A 25 -5.24 12.05 5.12
CA GLN A 25 -5.48 13.09 6.12
C GLN A 25 -6.04 14.38 5.48
N LYS A 26 -5.42 14.84 4.39
CA LYS A 26 -5.92 16.00 3.63
C LYS A 26 -7.32 15.75 3.04
N ALA A 27 -7.60 14.52 2.64
CA ALA A 27 -8.92 14.15 2.12
C ALA A 27 -9.99 14.18 3.20
N GLU A 28 -9.71 13.69 4.40
CA GLU A 28 -10.60 13.76 5.56
C GLU A 28 -10.90 15.21 5.95
N GLU A 29 -9.85 16.06 6.03
CA GLU A 29 -10.00 17.51 6.30
C GLU A 29 -10.88 18.19 5.24
N HIS A 30 -10.64 17.90 3.95
CA HIS A 30 -11.42 18.44 2.85
C HIS A 30 -12.88 17.97 2.91
N ALA A 31 -13.12 16.67 3.07
CA ALA A 31 -14.46 16.10 3.16
C ALA A 31 -15.24 16.69 4.34
N SER A 32 -14.59 16.88 5.50
CA SER A 32 -15.18 17.52 6.67
C SER A 32 -15.56 18.97 6.39
N ALA A 33 -14.67 19.76 5.77
CA ALA A 33 -14.94 21.15 5.42
C ALA A 33 -16.10 21.28 4.41
N GLN A 34 -16.23 20.35 3.47
CA GLN A 34 -17.30 20.29 2.47
C GLN A 34 -18.57 19.63 3.02
N LYS A 35 -18.56 19.12 4.25
CA LYS A 35 -19.65 18.35 4.85
C LYS A 35 -20.06 17.11 4.03
N TRP A 36 -19.07 16.46 3.40
CA TRP A 36 -19.31 15.24 2.65
C TRP A 36 -19.51 14.07 3.60
N ASP A 37 -20.41 13.17 3.22
CA ASP A 37 -20.59 11.90 3.91
C ASP A 37 -19.37 10.98 3.72
N THR A 38 -18.82 10.47 4.81
CA THR A 38 -17.62 9.62 4.78
C THR A 38 -17.83 8.37 3.92
N ALA A 39 -18.96 7.67 4.07
CA ALA A 39 -19.21 6.46 3.30
C ALA A 39 -19.25 6.74 1.80
N THR A 40 -19.81 7.88 1.40
CA THR A 40 -19.80 8.31 -0.01
C THR A 40 -18.38 8.48 -0.52
N VAL A 41 -17.49 9.15 0.24
CA VAL A 41 -16.11 9.40 -0.19
C VAL A 41 -15.32 8.08 -0.27
N LEU A 42 -15.44 7.21 0.72
CA LEU A 42 -14.75 5.92 0.74
C LEU A 42 -15.16 5.02 -0.43
N ASN A 43 -16.37 5.20 -0.96
CA ASN A 43 -16.90 4.47 -2.11
C ASN A 43 -16.63 5.13 -3.48
N LEU A 44 -15.94 6.28 -3.51
CA LEU A 44 -15.54 6.90 -4.78
C LEU A 44 -14.64 5.95 -5.60
N ARG A 45 -14.78 6.02 -6.91
CA ARG A 45 -13.99 5.27 -7.89
C ARG A 45 -13.46 6.22 -8.96
N LEU A 46 -12.30 5.89 -9.51
CA LEU A 46 -11.78 6.62 -10.66
C LEU A 46 -12.60 6.32 -11.92
N TYR A 47 -13.04 5.06 -12.08
CA TYR A 47 -13.92 4.59 -13.13
C TYR A 47 -14.87 3.51 -12.58
N PRO A 48 -16.10 3.32 -13.16
CA PRO A 48 -17.13 2.45 -12.58
C PRO A 48 -16.72 1.01 -12.26
N ASP A 49 -15.82 0.41 -13.03
CA ASP A 49 -15.32 -0.96 -12.83
C ASP A 49 -14.05 -1.07 -11.99
N MET A 50 -13.48 0.06 -11.59
CA MET A 50 -12.30 0.09 -10.73
C MET A 50 -12.67 -0.05 -9.24
N PHE A 51 -11.69 -0.37 -8.41
CA PHE A 51 -11.87 -0.45 -6.97
C PHE A 51 -12.20 0.92 -6.36
N THR A 52 -12.97 0.91 -5.27
CA THR A 52 -13.26 2.09 -4.46
C THR A 52 -12.00 2.63 -3.78
N LEU A 53 -12.03 3.88 -3.32
CA LEU A 53 -10.95 4.50 -2.56
C LEU A 53 -10.52 3.61 -1.38
N GLU A 54 -11.47 3.14 -0.55
CA GLU A 54 -11.19 2.22 0.56
C GLU A 54 -10.43 0.99 0.07
N ARG A 55 -10.92 0.37 -1.00
CA ARG A 55 -10.32 -0.84 -1.52
C ARG A 55 -8.94 -0.59 -2.14
N GLN A 56 -8.68 0.59 -2.72
CA GLN A 56 -7.34 0.97 -3.18
C GLN A 56 -6.36 1.03 -2.00
N VAL A 57 -6.73 1.72 -0.92
CA VAL A 57 -5.91 1.81 0.30
C VAL A 57 -5.62 0.43 0.88
N ARG A 58 -6.64 -0.42 0.97
CA ARG A 58 -6.51 -1.80 1.44
C ARG A 58 -5.53 -2.61 0.59
N GLN A 59 -5.58 -2.47 -0.74
CA GLN A 59 -4.66 -3.17 -1.63
C GLN A 59 -3.23 -2.67 -1.47
N VAL A 60 -2.98 -1.37 -1.30
CA VAL A 60 -1.63 -0.87 -0.99
C VAL A 60 -1.04 -1.61 0.20
N CYS A 61 -1.80 -1.69 1.30
CA CYS A 61 -1.34 -2.39 2.51
C CYS A 61 -1.11 -3.89 2.26
N ASN A 62 -2.04 -4.57 1.60
CA ASN A 62 -1.94 -6.01 1.31
C ASN A 62 -0.71 -6.34 0.46
N HIS A 63 -0.41 -5.53 -0.56
CA HIS A 63 0.76 -5.73 -1.42
C HIS A 63 2.06 -5.34 -0.72
N ALA A 64 2.07 -4.31 0.13
CA ALA A 64 3.24 -3.95 0.93
C ALA A 64 3.64 -5.08 1.92
N LEU A 65 2.67 -5.86 2.42
CA LEU A 65 2.93 -7.01 3.29
C LEU A 65 3.61 -8.21 2.59
N ALA A 66 3.82 -8.15 1.29
CA ALA A 66 4.50 -9.19 0.52
C ALA A 66 5.92 -9.49 1.03
N ALA A 67 6.62 -8.49 1.55
CA ALA A 67 7.92 -8.67 2.19
C ALA A 67 7.85 -9.70 3.35
N GLY A 68 6.76 -9.73 4.10
CA GLY A 68 6.54 -10.69 5.16
C GLY A 68 6.41 -12.13 4.66
N ARG A 69 5.78 -12.33 3.48
CA ARG A 69 5.70 -13.66 2.85
C ARG A 69 7.08 -14.18 2.46
N VAL A 70 7.91 -13.33 1.87
CA VAL A 70 9.30 -13.68 1.54
C VAL A 70 10.13 -13.93 2.79
N ALA A 71 9.94 -13.10 3.83
CA ALA A 71 10.61 -13.27 5.12
C ALA A 71 10.20 -14.57 5.84
N GLY A 72 9.02 -15.12 5.54
CA GLY A 72 8.46 -16.29 6.22
C GLY A 72 7.92 -15.97 7.62
N VAL A 73 7.45 -14.73 7.83
CA VAL A 73 6.88 -14.29 9.11
C VAL A 73 5.37 -14.15 9.04
N ALA A 74 4.70 -14.34 10.18
CA ALA A 74 3.24 -14.17 10.25
C ALA A 74 2.84 -12.73 9.93
N LEU A 75 1.87 -12.58 9.05
CA LEU A 75 1.33 -11.28 8.67
C LEU A 75 0.37 -10.74 9.74
N PRO A 76 0.24 -9.41 9.88
CA PRO A 76 -0.73 -8.83 10.78
C PRO A 76 -2.16 -9.18 10.34
N ASN A 77 -3.03 -9.45 11.31
CA ASN A 77 -4.45 -9.61 11.05
C ASN A 77 -5.09 -8.23 10.82
N LEU A 78 -5.47 -7.96 9.56
CA LEU A 78 -6.14 -6.72 9.16
C LEU A 78 -7.61 -7.02 8.84
N PRO A 79 -8.54 -6.10 9.13
CA PRO A 79 -9.95 -6.25 8.78
C PRO A 79 -10.15 -6.45 7.26
N ASP A 80 -11.25 -7.11 6.87
CA ASP A 80 -11.57 -7.30 5.45
C ASP A 80 -12.03 -6.01 4.76
N GLN A 81 -12.51 -5.03 5.54
CA GLN A 81 -12.99 -3.74 5.05
C GLN A 81 -12.79 -2.67 6.11
N ASP A 82 -12.54 -1.43 5.68
CA ASP A 82 -12.51 -0.23 6.51
C ASP A 82 -13.75 0.63 6.19
N ASN A 83 -14.39 1.17 7.23
CA ASN A 83 -15.63 1.94 7.10
C ASN A 83 -15.45 3.41 7.54
N SER A 84 -14.24 3.80 7.90
CA SER A 84 -13.91 5.16 8.36
C SER A 84 -12.49 5.56 7.99
N TRP A 85 -12.22 6.86 8.01
CA TRP A 85 -10.88 7.40 7.87
C TRP A 85 -9.92 6.84 8.92
N ALA A 86 -10.37 6.77 10.17
CA ALA A 86 -9.56 6.25 11.27
C ALA A 86 -9.18 4.78 11.08
N GLU A 87 -10.08 3.95 10.55
CA GLU A 87 -9.80 2.54 10.27
C GLU A 87 -8.77 2.41 9.14
N MET A 88 -8.89 3.18 8.05
CA MET A 88 -7.89 3.20 6.98
C MET A 88 -6.52 3.67 7.49
N GLN A 89 -6.47 4.71 8.32
CA GLN A 89 -5.22 5.18 8.94
C GLN A 89 -4.62 4.11 9.85
N SER A 90 -5.43 3.45 10.67
CA SER A 90 -4.99 2.35 11.53
C SER A 90 -4.43 1.17 10.75
N ARG A 91 -5.05 0.83 9.60
CA ARG A 91 -4.53 -0.19 8.68
C ARG A 91 -3.13 0.16 8.18
N ILE A 92 -2.94 1.41 7.74
CA ILE A 92 -1.64 1.89 7.27
C ILE A 92 -0.61 1.80 8.42
N ASP A 93 -0.96 2.27 9.62
CA ASP A 93 -0.06 2.24 10.77
C ASP A 93 0.38 0.81 11.13
N LYS A 94 -0.56 -0.13 11.18
CA LYS A 94 -0.24 -1.56 11.43
C LYS A 94 0.67 -2.13 10.32
N THR A 95 0.48 -1.74 9.07
CA THR A 95 1.32 -2.16 7.95
C THR A 95 2.72 -1.57 8.06
N VAL A 96 2.82 -0.29 8.40
CA VAL A 96 4.10 0.41 8.61
C VAL A 96 4.87 -0.19 9.79
N ASP A 97 4.20 -0.45 10.92
CA ASP A 97 4.83 -1.05 12.09
C ASP A 97 5.35 -2.47 11.79
N PHE A 98 4.57 -3.26 11.03
CA PHE A 98 5.01 -4.57 10.58
C PHE A 98 6.27 -4.48 9.70
N LEU A 99 6.26 -3.58 8.69
CA LEU A 99 7.40 -3.42 7.79
C LEU A 99 8.66 -2.92 8.53
N LYS A 100 8.52 -2.01 9.48
CA LYS A 100 9.62 -1.55 10.33
C LYS A 100 10.19 -2.65 11.25
N GLY A 101 9.38 -3.65 11.57
CA GLY A 101 9.82 -4.82 12.33
C GLY A 101 10.65 -5.82 11.51
N LEU A 102 10.61 -5.76 10.17
CA LEU A 102 11.41 -6.62 9.31
C LEU A 102 12.88 -6.20 9.33
N ARG A 103 13.77 -7.19 9.24
CA ARG A 103 15.22 -6.99 9.20
C ARG A 103 15.79 -7.42 7.83
N PRO A 104 16.86 -6.78 7.35
CA PRO A 104 17.49 -7.14 6.08
C PRO A 104 17.79 -8.63 5.93
N ASN A 105 18.34 -9.27 6.96
CA ASN A 105 18.71 -10.68 6.95
C ASN A 105 17.52 -11.66 6.83
N GLN A 106 16.28 -11.18 6.94
CA GLN A 106 15.08 -12.01 6.74
C GLN A 106 14.67 -12.08 5.24
N LEU A 107 15.14 -11.14 4.43
CA LEU A 107 14.83 -11.04 3.00
C LEU A 107 16.07 -11.24 2.12
N ASP A 108 17.18 -10.61 2.50
CA ASP A 108 18.38 -10.61 1.67
C ASP A 108 18.96 -12.02 1.53
N GLY A 109 19.39 -12.36 0.32
CA GLY A 109 19.86 -13.70 -0.05
C GLY A 109 18.74 -14.69 -0.40
N LYS A 110 17.47 -14.26 -0.40
CA LYS A 110 16.31 -15.08 -0.81
C LYS A 110 15.86 -14.80 -2.25
N ASP A 111 16.64 -14.12 -3.05
CA ASP A 111 16.28 -13.66 -4.39
C ASP A 111 15.72 -14.78 -5.27
N ASP A 112 16.32 -15.94 -5.21
CA ASP A 112 15.97 -17.14 -5.98
C ASP A 112 15.03 -18.11 -5.24
N SER A 113 14.56 -17.76 -4.04
CA SER A 113 13.61 -18.62 -3.33
C SER A 113 12.23 -18.58 -4.00
N ASP A 114 11.52 -19.70 -3.96
CA ASP A 114 10.19 -19.81 -4.55
C ASP A 114 9.12 -19.25 -3.62
N VAL A 115 8.25 -18.40 -4.18
CA VAL A 115 7.06 -17.87 -3.53
C VAL A 115 5.85 -18.32 -4.31
N THR A 116 4.94 -19.05 -3.66
CA THR A 116 3.68 -19.50 -4.27
C THR A 116 2.52 -18.66 -3.75
N ILE A 117 1.76 -18.07 -4.65
CA ILE A 117 0.61 -17.21 -4.36
C ILE A 117 -0.62 -17.65 -5.14
N PRO A 118 -1.83 -17.46 -4.60
CA PRO A 118 -3.05 -17.58 -5.37
C PRO A 118 -3.17 -16.40 -6.35
N MET A 119 -3.42 -16.68 -7.62
CA MET A 119 -3.57 -15.66 -8.66
C MET A 119 -4.57 -16.15 -9.71
N GLY A 120 -5.68 -15.41 -9.90
CA GLY A 120 -6.70 -15.76 -10.89
C GLY A 120 -7.33 -17.14 -10.69
N GLY A 121 -7.50 -17.60 -9.45
CA GLY A 121 -8.07 -18.90 -9.11
C GLY A 121 -7.10 -20.08 -9.24
N GLN A 122 -5.83 -19.82 -9.55
CA GLN A 122 -4.75 -20.82 -9.65
C GLN A 122 -3.59 -20.46 -8.71
N SER A 123 -2.79 -21.45 -8.34
CA SER A 123 -1.50 -21.20 -7.65
C SER A 123 -0.42 -20.87 -8.67
N ARG A 124 0.30 -19.77 -8.44
CA ARG A 124 1.43 -19.37 -9.24
C ARG A 124 2.70 -19.30 -8.41
N THR A 125 3.76 -19.95 -8.85
CA THR A 125 5.07 -19.90 -8.21
C THR A 125 6.00 -18.99 -9.01
N MET A 126 6.73 -18.12 -8.32
CA MET A 126 7.71 -17.21 -8.91
C MET A 126 8.87 -16.98 -7.95
N LYS A 127 10.02 -16.52 -8.46
CA LYS A 127 11.16 -16.18 -7.62
C LYS A 127 10.85 -14.95 -6.77
N ALA A 128 11.36 -14.91 -5.54
CA ALA A 128 11.09 -13.83 -4.59
C ALA A 128 11.43 -12.44 -5.14
N GLN A 129 12.56 -12.33 -5.87
CA GLN A 129 12.92 -11.08 -6.55
C GLN A 129 11.85 -10.65 -7.56
N SER A 130 11.41 -11.57 -8.43
CA SER A 130 10.35 -11.27 -9.40
C SER A 130 9.02 -10.97 -8.72
N TYR A 131 8.68 -11.69 -7.66
CA TYR A 131 7.50 -11.46 -6.87
C TYR A 131 7.47 -10.04 -6.29
N LEU A 132 8.55 -9.62 -5.59
CA LEU A 132 8.58 -8.29 -4.98
C LEU A 132 8.67 -7.15 -6.00
N TYR A 133 9.52 -7.26 -7.03
CA TYR A 133 9.80 -6.14 -7.93
C TYR A 133 8.90 -6.06 -9.16
N HIS A 134 8.53 -7.22 -9.74
CA HIS A 134 7.73 -7.25 -10.97
C HIS A 134 6.23 -7.43 -10.73
N LEU A 135 5.82 -7.76 -9.51
CA LEU A 135 4.40 -7.86 -9.15
C LEU A 135 4.06 -6.86 -8.03
N GLU A 136 4.56 -7.07 -6.83
CA GLU A 136 4.06 -6.38 -5.65
C GLU A 136 4.40 -4.89 -5.62
N MET A 137 5.61 -4.51 -6.05
CA MET A 137 6.00 -3.10 -6.16
C MET A 137 5.10 -2.34 -7.13
N LEU A 138 4.80 -2.94 -8.28
CA LEU A 138 3.91 -2.35 -9.28
C LEU A 138 2.48 -2.21 -8.76
N GLN A 139 2.00 -3.20 -7.99
CA GLN A 139 0.68 -3.15 -7.35
C GLN A 139 0.63 -2.04 -6.30
N VAL A 140 1.63 -1.93 -5.42
CA VAL A 140 1.72 -0.84 -4.44
C VAL A 140 1.67 0.52 -5.14
N GLY A 141 2.48 0.72 -6.17
CA GLY A 141 2.49 1.96 -6.95
C GLY A 141 1.16 2.25 -7.62
N PHE A 142 0.57 1.27 -8.31
CA PHE A 142 -0.71 1.41 -8.99
C PHE A 142 -1.84 1.81 -8.04
N HIS A 143 -2.01 1.08 -6.94
CA HIS A 143 -3.09 1.35 -6.00
C HIS A 143 -2.90 2.66 -5.23
N THR A 144 -1.65 3.04 -4.90
CA THR A 144 -1.35 4.33 -4.27
C THR A 144 -1.67 5.49 -5.22
N THR A 145 -1.27 5.38 -6.50
CA THR A 145 -1.56 6.40 -7.52
C THR A 145 -3.05 6.51 -7.77
N THR A 146 -3.75 5.38 -7.88
CA THR A 146 -5.20 5.40 -8.10
C THR A 146 -5.96 6.01 -6.92
N ALA A 147 -5.56 5.74 -5.68
CA ALA A 147 -6.13 6.39 -4.50
C ALA A 147 -5.93 7.91 -4.53
N TYR A 148 -4.70 8.36 -4.88
CA TYR A 148 -4.39 9.77 -5.09
C TYR A 148 -5.28 10.39 -6.18
N ASP A 149 -5.42 9.73 -7.33
CA ASP A 149 -6.19 10.23 -8.47
C ASP A 149 -7.69 10.35 -8.15
N ILE A 150 -8.26 9.38 -7.44
CA ILE A 150 -9.65 9.44 -6.95
C ILE A 150 -9.89 10.70 -6.13
N LEU A 151 -8.98 11.03 -5.22
CA LEU A 151 -9.11 12.19 -4.36
C LEU A 151 -8.81 13.50 -5.10
N ARG A 152 -7.84 13.49 -6.00
CA ARG A 152 -7.50 14.65 -6.81
C ARG A 152 -8.63 15.09 -7.74
N GLN A 153 -9.31 14.14 -8.39
CA GLN A 153 -10.42 14.43 -9.33
C GLN A 153 -11.63 15.08 -8.64
N VAL A 154 -11.84 14.80 -7.34
CA VAL A 154 -12.95 15.40 -6.58
C VAL A 154 -12.54 16.69 -5.84
N GLY A 155 -11.35 17.22 -6.14
CA GLY A 155 -10.93 18.55 -5.71
C GLY A 155 -10.14 18.60 -4.41
N VAL A 156 -9.74 17.46 -3.83
CA VAL A 156 -8.84 17.46 -2.67
C VAL A 156 -7.51 18.10 -3.06
N ASN A 157 -7.04 19.04 -2.26
CA ASN A 157 -5.80 19.77 -2.51
C ASN A 157 -4.56 18.93 -2.15
N VAL A 158 -4.29 17.92 -2.96
CA VAL A 158 -3.10 17.07 -2.89
C VAL A 158 -2.23 17.24 -4.12
N GLY A 159 -0.93 17.07 -3.98
CA GLY A 159 0.04 17.18 -5.06
C GLY A 159 1.08 16.06 -5.01
N LYS A 160 1.96 16.01 -6.02
CA LYS A 160 3.01 14.98 -6.11
C LYS A 160 3.90 14.90 -4.85
N ARG A 161 4.13 16.03 -4.16
CA ARG A 161 4.92 16.03 -2.91
C ARG A 161 4.23 15.25 -1.79
N ASP A 162 2.90 15.34 -1.69
CA ASP A 162 2.13 14.57 -0.70
C ASP A 162 2.20 13.07 -1.01
N TYR A 163 2.07 12.71 -2.30
CA TYR A 163 2.21 11.33 -2.78
C TYR A 163 3.59 10.73 -2.50
N LEU A 164 4.66 11.48 -2.78
CA LEU A 164 6.03 11.01 -2.57
C LEU A 164 6.40 10.87 -1.09
N GLY A 165 5.71 11.57 -0.20
CA GLY A 165 6.01 11.54 1.22
C GLY A 165 7.43 12.02 1.55
N SER A 166 7.92 11.59 2.71
CA SER A 166 9.29 11.89 3.14
C SER A 166 10.27 10.95 2.44
N MET A 167 11.19 11.51 1.67
CA MET A 167 12.26 10.73 1.05
C MET A 167 13.31 10.34 2.11
N PRO A 168 13.83 9.11 2.05
CA PRO A 168 14.95 8.73 2.90
C PRO A 168 16.17 9.62 2.61
N SER A 169 16.86 10.00 3.66
CA SER A 169 18.13 10.78 3.59
C SER A 169 19.31 9.91 3.19
#